data_c7ab93e9de100238dcd97ce541273b4e
#
_entry.id   c7ab93e9de100238dcd97ce541273b4e
#
_cell.length_a   1.000
_cell.length_b   1.000
_cell.length_c   1.000
_cell.angle_alpha   90.00
_cell.angle_beta   90.00
_cell.angle_gamma   90.00
#
_symmetry.space_group_name_H-M   'P 1'
#
loop_
_entity.id
_entity.type
_entity.pdbx_description
1 polymer ?
#
loop_
_entity_poly.entity_id
_entity_poly.type
_entity_poly.pdbx_seq_one_letter_code
_entity_poly.pdbx_strand_id
1 'polypeptide(L)'
;MKKLICSALLCLASIGLAGCDRVEPGERGILVNKLGDDKGVGEVVGVGRYWTGWNTTLYTFPTFKQMKTYDDPFNFQMSDGTTIGYHIGVAYLVEPTKVATVFQTYRKGVEDITETDLRQKIADSLNRLASRMKTDQFIDGGKSDLLDASLADIREEMEPIGIKVLSLSYVGKPEYPDSVVASINAKVTANQKTLQREQEVKQSIAEANKKIEEARGEAQSIMLRAKADADSIKLRGEALRQNPEVMQLEAINKWNGTLPQYMANGASTPFIQVK
;
A
#
# COMPACT_ATOMS: atom_id res chain seq x y z
N MET A 1 -74.51 31.30 3.01
CA MET A 1 -73.59 31.09 4.16
C MET A 1 -72.65 29.89 3.90
N LYS A 2 -73.10 28.70 3.53
CA LYS A 2 -72.23 27.52 3.30
C LYS A 2 -71.16 27.71 2.19
N LYS A 3 -71.46 28.46 1.12
CA LYS A 3 -70.50 28.73 0.04
C LYS A 3 -69.41 29.72 0.46
N LEU A 4 -69.71 30.68 1.32
CA LEU A 4 -68.72 31.62 1.90
C LEU A 4 -67.79 30.95 2.92
N ILE A 5 -68.31 30.00 3.69
CA ILE A 5 -67.49 29.20 4.65
C ILE A 5 -66.55 28.24 3.89
N CYS A 6 -67.00 27.59 2.82
CA CYS A 6 -66.13 26.78 1.96
C CYS A 6 -65.02 27.59 1.28
N SER A 7 -65.33 28.80 0.81
CA SER A 7 -64.34 29.69 0.21
C SER A 7 -63.31 30.19 1.22
N ALA A 8 -63.74 30.51 2.44
CA ALA A 8 -62.83 30.91 3.53
C ALA A 8 -61.96 29.73 4.00
N LEU A 9 -62.51 28.51 4.08
CA LEU A 9 -61.74 27.29 4.38
C LEU A 9 -60.70 26.96 3.28
N LEU A 10 -61.05 27.17 2.02
CA LEU A 10 -60.11 26.97 0.90
C LEU A 10 -58.97 28.01 0.94
N CYS A 11 -59.27 29.25 1.26
CA CYS A 11 -58.23 30.28 1.42
C CYS A 11 -57.34 30.06 2.67
N LEU A 12 -57.85 29.53 3.79
CA LEU A 12 -57.02 29.14 4.91
C LEU A 12 -56.14 27.93 4.61
N ALA A 13 -56.62 26.97 3.81
CA ALA A 13 -55.84 25.80 3.42
C ALA A 13 -54.68 26.15 2.47
N SER A 14 -54.80 27.23 1.68
CA SER A 14 -53.73 27.71 0.81
C SER A 14 -52.60 28.43 1.52
N ILE A 15 -52.81 28.95 2.74
CA ILE A 15 -51.78 29.61 3.54
C ILE A 15 -50.86 28.57 4.25
N GLY A 16 -51.31 27.33 4.39
CA GLY A 16 -50.54 26.24 5.00
C GLY A 16 -49.45 25.62 4.13
N LEU A 17 -49.29 26.05 2.89
CA LEU A 17 -48.28 25.49 1.92
C LEU A 17 -46.96 26.27 1.92
N ALA A 18 -46.77 27.24 2.80
CA ALA A 18 -45.51 27.95 2.96
C ALA A 18 -44.54 27.06 3.73
N GLY A 19 -43.54 26.53 3.05
CA GLY A 19 -42.51 25.69 3.63
C GLY A 19 -41.57 26.46 4.54
N CYS A 20 -41.20 25.85 5.66
CA CYS A 20 -40.04 26.28 6.43
C CYS A 20 -38.88 25.34 6.09
N ASP A 21 -37.89 25.88 5.45
CA ASP A 21 -36.64 25.16 5.21
C ASP A 21 -35.68 25.34 6.39
N ARG A 22 -34.78 24.38 6.57
CA ARG A 22 -33.87 24.33 7.70
C ARG A 22 -32.41 24.25 7.21
N VAL A 23 -31.56 25.03 7.88
CA VAL A 23 -30.10 24.89 7.78
C VAL A 23 -29.62 24.09 8.97
N GLU A 24 -28.96 22.95 8.71
CA GLU A 24 -28.48 22.06 9.74
C GLU A 24 -27.13 22.52 10.34
N PRO A 25 -26.75 22.01 11.55
CA PRO A 25 -25.43 22.24 12.09
C PRO A 25 -24.34 21.71 11.13
N GLY A 26 -23.35 22.55 10.79
CA GLY A 26 -22.32 22.25 9.79
C GLY A 26 -22.65 22.71 8.38
N GLU A 27 -23.81 23.33 8.18
CA GLU A 27 -24.22 23.92 6.90
C GLU A 27 -24.29 25.44 6.97
N ARG A 28 -24.23 26.06 5.81
CA ARG A 28 -24.58 27.47 5.58
C ARG A 28 -25.67 27.54 4.53
N GLY A 29 -26.65 28.37 4.76
CA GLY A 29 -27.73 28.61 3.81
C GLY A 29 -27.56 29.90 3.05
N ILE A 30 -28.13 29.97 1.86
CA ILE A 30 -28.31 31.15 1.07
C ILE A 30 -29.77 31.28 0.70
N LEU A 31 -30.37 32.41 1.05
CA LEU A 31 -31.71 32.78 0.62
C LEU A 31 -31.65 33.45 -0.74
N VAL A 32 -32.40 32.93 -1.70
CA VAL A 32 -32.45 33.45 -3.07
C VAL A 32 -33.87 33.91 -3.39
N ASN A 33 -34.04 35.17 -3.65
CA ASN A 33 -35.30 35.74 -4.09
C ASN A 33 -35.44 35.64 -5.60
N LYS A 34 -36.53 35.04 -6.06
CA LYS A 34 -36.78 34.79 -7.49
C LYS A 34 -37.36 35.99 -8.21
N LEU A 35 -38.21 36.75 -7.50
CA LEU A 35 -38.98 37.86 -8.08
C LEU A 35 -38.90 39.08 -7.17
N GLY A 36 -39.19 40.25 -7.75
CA GLY A 36 -39.23 41.52 -7.03
C GLY A 36 -38.00 42.38 -7.25
N ASP A 37 -37.97 43.54 -6.57
CA ASP A 37 -36.82 44.46 -6.67
C ASP A 37 -35.58 43.94 -5.98
N ASP A 38 -35.75 43.05 -4.97
CA ASP A 38 -34.66 42.37 -4.22
C ASP A 38 -34.31 40.98 -4.82
N LYS A 39 -34.59 40.78 -6.11
CA LYS A 39 -34.26 39.50 -6.78
C LYS A 39 -32.75 39.27 -6.81
N GLY A 40 -32.36 38.07 -6.48
CA GLY A 40 -30.96 37.64 -6.54
C GLY A 40 -30.48 36.91 -5.29
N VAL A 41 -29.18 36.94 -5.12
CA VAL A 41 -28.53 36.32 -3.95
C VAL A 41 -28.79 37.22 -2.73
N GLY A 42 -29.53 36.71 -1.79
CA GLY A 42 -29.81 37.36 -0.51
C GLY A 42 -28.69 37.11 0.50
N GLU A 43 -29.09 37.11 1.77
CA GLU A 43 -28.17 36.97 2.89
C GLU A 43 -27.70 35.51 3.07
N VAL A 44 -26.40 35.32 3.44
CA VAL A 44 -25.88 34.05 3.91
C VAL A 44 -26.36 33.81 5.33
N VAL A 45 -27.11 32.76 5.54
CA VAL A 45 -27.74 32.45 6.82
C VAL A 45 -27.07 31.26 7.52
N GLY A 46 -27.06 31.34 8.85
CA GLY A 46 -26.53 30.30 9.71
C GLY A 46 -27.52 29.18 9.99
N VAL A 47 -27.20 28.34 10.98
CA VAL A 47 -28.06 27.28 11.47
C VAL A 47 -29.39 27.84 11.98
N GLY A 48 -30.50 27.31 11.54
CA GLY A 48 -31.82 27.74 11.93
C GLY A 48 -32.92 27.29 10.98
N ARG A 49 -34.15 27.74 11.29
CA ARG A 49 -35.31 27.59 10.41
C ARG A 49 -35.59 28.90 9.71
N TYR A 50 -35.78 28.87 8.41
CA TYR A 50 -36.05 30.04 7.60
C TYR A 50 -37.35 29.85 6.84
N TRP A 51 -38.12 30.95 6.82
CA TRP A 51 -39.35 30.95 6.05
C TRP A 51 -39.05 31.06 4.57
N THR A 52 -39.37 30.00 3.83
CA THR A 52 -39.28 29.97 2.38
C THR A 52 -40.66 30.02 1.78
N GLY A 53 -41.04 31.22 1.36
CA GLY A 53 -42.32 31.45 0.69
C GLY A 53 -42.18 31.08 -0.80
N TRP A 54 -43.27 31.37 -1.54
CA TRP A 54 -43.31 31.10 -2.99
C TRP A 54 -42.22 31.84 -3.80
N ASN A 55 -41.62 32.92 -3.26
CA ASN A 55 -40.61 33.76 -3.91
C ASN A 55 -39.18 33.46 -3.46
N THR A 56 -38.97 32.77 -2.35
CA THR A 56 -37.65 32.55 -1.76
C THR A 56 -37.31 31.07 -1.76
N THR A 57 -36.11 30.75 -2.18
CA THR A 57 -35.56 29.39 -2.11
C THR A 57 -34.31 29.41 -1.24
N LEU A 58 -34.20 28.44 -0.35
CA LEU A 58 -33.01 28.23 0.47
C LEU A 58 -32.14 27.19 -0.22
N TYR A 59 -30.86 27.53 -0.45
CA TYR A 59 -29.84 26.59 -0.86
C TYR A 59 -28.91 26.35 0.33
N THR A 60 -28.63 25.09 0.64
CA THR A 60 -27.73 24.70 1.75
C THR A 60 -26.41 24.21 1.20
N PHE A 61 -25.32 24.55 1.87
CA PHE A 61 -23.97 24.19 1.52
C PHE A 61 -23.27 23.58 2.72
N PRO A 62 -22.84 22.31 2.67
CA PRO A 62 -22.11 21.68 3.75
C PRO A 62 -20.70 22.29 3.86
N THR A 63 -20.38 22.78 5.06
CA THR A 63 -19.09 23.41 5.37
C THR A 63 -18.14 22.45 6.08
N PHE A 64 -18.56 21.20 6.25
CA PHE A 64 -17.75 20.10 6.76
C PHE A 64 -17.31 19.15 5.62
N LYS A 65 -16.36 18.30 5.92
CA LYS A 65 -15.81 17.36 4.92
C LYS A 65 -16.90 16.43 4.38
N GLN A 66 -17.10 16.49 3.09
CA GLN A 66 -17.95 15.58 2.32
C GLN A 66 -17.09 14.63 1.50
N MET A 67 -17.61 13.41 1.25
CA MET A 67 -17.04 12.49 0.28
C MET A 67 -18.06 12.16 -0.78
N LYS A 68 -17.67 12.33 -2.03
CA LYS A 68 -18.44 11.90 -3.20
C LYS A 68 -17.65 10.87 -3.98
N THR A 69 -18.27 9.74 -4.25
CA THR A 69 -17.75 8.73 -5.20
C THR A 69 -18.64 8.78 -6.43
N TYR A 70 -18.01 8.79 -7.60
CA TYR A 70 -18.75 8.79 -8.87
C TYR A 70 -18.95 7.35 -9.33
N ASP A 71 -20.19 7.03 -9.71
CA ASP A 71 -20.58 5.69 -10.15
C ASP A 71 -19.99 5.34 -11.53
N ASP A 72 -19.91 6.34 -12.42
CA ASP A 72 -19.29 6.15 -13.73
C ASP A 72 -17.77 6.35 -13.65
N PRO A 73 -16.96 5.52 -14.31
CA PRO A 73 -15.53 5.68 -14.36
C PRO A 73 -15.10 6.94 -15.12
N PHE A 74 -14.00 7.52 -14.69
CA PHE A 74 -13.30 8.55 -15.45
C PHE A 74 -12.39 7.89 -16.47
N ASN A 75 -12.71 8.07 -17.73
CA ASN A 75 -11.91 7.57 -18.84
C ASN A 75 -10.92 8.64 -19.26
N PHE A 76 -9.64 8.35 -19.21
CA PHE A 76 -8.58 9.24 -19.65
C PHE A 76 -7.59 8.52 -20.56
N GLN A 77 -7.09 9.26 -21.55
CA GLN A 77 -6.19 8.72 -22.56
C GLN A 77 -4.74 9.04 -22.23
N MET A 78 -3.90 8.00 -22.26
CA MET A 78 -2.46 8.12 -22.07
C MET A 78 -1.77 8.60 -23.36
N SER A 79 -0.49 9.01 -23.26
CA SER A 79 0.29 9.50 -24.41
C SER A 79 0.52 8.45 -25.51
N ASP A 80 0.42 7.17 -25.19
CA ASP A 80 0.52 6.06 -26.12
C ASP A 80 -0.81 5.64 -26.77
N GLY A 81 -1.87 6.42 -26.54
CA GLY A 81 -3.21 6.18 -27.08
C GLY A 81 -4.07 5.20 -26.26
N THR A 82 -3.54 4.64 -25.21
CA THR A 82 -4.31 3.73 -24.33
C THR A 82 -5.31 4.51 -23.50
N THR A 83 -6.56 4.05 -23.46
CA THR A 83 -7.60 4.59 -22.58
C THR A 83 -7.73 3.74 -21.34
N ILE A 84 -7.70 4.39 -20.17
CA ILE A 84 -7.82 3.74 -18.85
C ILE A 84 -9.02 4.34 -18.14
N GLY A 85 -9.87 3.49 -17.55
CA GLY A 85 -11.00 3.88 -16.74
C GLY A 85 -10.72 3.67 -15.24
N TYR A 86 -11.08 4.67 -14.42
CA TYR A 86 -11.03 4.55 -12.96
C TYR A 86 -12.19 5.27 -12.31
N HIS A 87 -12.78 4.65 -11.28
CA HIS A 87 -13.68 5.36 -10.38
C HIS A 87 -12.86 6.23 -9.44
N ILE A 88 -13.29 7.47 -9.26
CA ILE A 88 -12.60 8.45 -8.40
C ILE A 88 -13.55 8.91 -7.31
N GLY A 89 -13.06 8.89 -6.08
CA GLY A 89 -13.69 9.53 -4.94
C GLY A 89 -13.01 10.88 -4.68
N VAL A 90 -13.82 11.89 -4.40
CA VAL A 90 -13.38 13.23 -4.04
C VAL A 90 -13.82 13.57 -2.63
N ALA A 91 -12.90 14.07 -1.81
CA ALA A 91 -13.24 14.68 -0.53
C ALA A 91 -13.14 16.20 -0.66
N TYR A 92 -14.20 16.90 -0.29
CA TYR A 92 -14.29 18.35 -0.42
C TYR A 92 -15.06 18.98 0.74
N LEU A 93 -14.98 20.28 0.86
CA LEU A 93 -15.84 21.11 1.71
C LEU A 93 -16.06 22.46 1.04
N VAL A 94 -17.13 23.13 1.42
CA VAL A 94 -17.38 24.52 1.01
C VAL A 94 -16.90 25.45 2.12
N GLU A 95 -16.11 26.47 1.75
CA GLU A 95 -15.63 27.47 2.71
C GLU A 95 -16.77 28.36 3.19
N PRO A 96 -17.04 28.43 4.52
CA PRO A 96 -18.20 29.11 5.07
C PRO A 96 -18.30 30.60 4.66
N THR A 97 -17.16 31.26 4.45
CA THR A 97 -17.06 32.66 4.08
C THR A 97 -17.34 32.92 2.60
N LYS A 98 -17.21 31.91 1.75
CA LYS A 98 -17.33 32.01 0.29
C LYS A 98 -18.62 31.38 -0.27
N VAL A 99 -19.54 30.94 0.57
CA VAL A 99 -20.79 30.30 0.11
C VAL A 99 -21.56 31.19 -0.88
N ALA A 100 -21.59 32.52 -0.65
CA ALA A 100 -22.19 33.46 -1.57
C ALA A 100 -21.51 33.46 -2.96
N THR A 101 -20.18 33.40 -2.97
CA THR A 101 -19.38 33.36 -4.22
C THR A 101 -19.64 32.05 -4.97
N VAL A 102 -19.68 30.90 -4.28
CA VAL A 102 -20.03 29.60 -4.87
C VAL A 102 -21.39 29.68 -5.56
N PHE A 103 -22.39 30.19 -4.87
CA PHE A 103 -23.73 30.30 -5.43
C PHE A 103 -23.78 31.31 -6.60
N GLN A 104 -23.12 32.45 -6.47
CA GLN A 104 -23.07 33.44 -7.58
C GLN A 104 -22.44 32.89 -8.85
N THR A 105 -21.41 32.03 -8.68
CA THR A 105 -20.69 31.43 -9.81
C THR A 105 -21.51 30.34 -10.49
N TYR A 106 -22.09 29.42 -9.72
CA TYR A 106 -22.74 28.23 -10.28
C TYR A 106 -24.28 28.33 -10.35
N ARG A 107 -24.89 29.10 -9.46
CA ARG A 107 -26.36 29.26 -9.32
C ARG A 107 -27.09 27.93 -9.15
N LYS A 108 -26.44 26.96 -8.50
CA LYS A 108 -26.91 25.59 -8.26
C LYS A 108 -26.63 25.19 -6.83
N GLY A 109 -27.26 24.10 -6.40
CA GLY A 109 -26.92 23.42 -5.15
C GLY A 109 -25.57 22.69 -5.23
N VAL A 110 -25.02 22.34 -4.06
CA VAL A 110 -23.69 21.70 -3.99
C VAL A 110 -23.67 20.33 -4.69
N GLU A 111 -24.78 19.59 -4.62
CA GLU A 111 -24.89 18.28 -5.29
C GLU A 111 -24.76 18.41 -6.81
N ASP A 112 -25.47 19.36 -7.41
CA ASP A 112 -25.39 19.63 -8.84
C ASP A 112 -23.99 20.12 -9.25
N ILE A 113 -23.36 20.96 -8.43
CA ILE A 113 -22.00 21.44 -8.68
C ILE A 113 -21.01 20.29 -8.66
N THR A 114 -21.12 19.40 -7.68
CA THR A 114 -20.21 18.27 -7.56
C THR A 114 -20.44 17.22 -8.65
N GLU A 115 -21.70 16.98 -9.03
CA GLU A 115 -22.05 15.99 -10.06
C GLU A 115 -21.66 16.45 -11.48
N THR A 116 -21.76 17.73 -11.77
CA THR A 116 -21.48 18.26 -13.10
C THR A 116 -20.14 18.98 -13.17
N ASP A 117 -20.02 20.12 -12.49
CA ASP A 117 -18.88 21.02 -12.65
C ASP A 117 -17.57 20.44 -12.07
N LEU A 118 -17.61 19.94 -10.84
CA LEU A 118 -16.42 19.34 -10.21
C LEU A 118 -16.00 18.05 -10.93
N ARG A 119 -16.97 17.21 -11.33
CA ARG A 119 -16.70 16.02 -12.15
C ARG A 119 -15.99 16.37 -13.44
N GLN A 120 -16.49 17.38 -14.17
CA GLN A 120 -15.87 17.83 -15.42
C GLN A 120 -14.44 18.34 -15.20
N LYS A 121 -14.21 19.12 -14.15
CA LYS A 121 -12.87 19.61 -13.81
C LYS A 121 -11.90 18.47 -13.49
N ILE A 122 -12.34 17.46 -12.76
CA ILE A 122 -11.55 16.27 -12.49
C ILE A 122 -11.21 15.56 -13.81
N ALA A 123 -12.21 15.33 -14.68
CA ALA A 123 -12.00 14.68 -15.95
C ALA A 123 -11.02 15.43 -16.86
N ASP A 124 -11.15 16.76 -16.96
CA ASP A 124 -10.29 17.60 -17.77
C ASP A 124 -8.84 17.60 -17.27
N SER A 125 -8.64 17.73 -15.96
CA SER A 125 -7.32 17.67 -15.35
C SER A 125 -6.65 16.31 -15.56
N LEU A 126 -7.38 15.21 -15.32
CA LEU A 126 -6.88 13.84 -15.54
C LEU A 126 -6.48 13.64 -17.00
N ASN A 127 -7.33 14.00 -17.97
CA ASN A 127 -7.02 13.87 -19.39
C ASN A 127 -5.80 14.69 -19.80
N ARG A 128 -5.70 15.92 -19.32
CA ARG A 128 -4.58 16.80 -19.62
C ARG A 128 -3.24 16.27 -19.10
N LEU A 129 -3.25 15.70 -17.89
CA LEU A 129 -2.04 15.18 -17.27
C LEU A 129 -1.70 13.77 -17.77
N ALA A 130 -2.70 12.90 -17.93
CA ALA A 130 -2.52 11.54 -18.44
C ALA A 130 -1.97 11.54 -19.88
N SER A 131 -2.38 12.48 -20.72
CA SER A 131 -1.88 12.60 -22.10
C SER A 131 -0.36 12.87 -22.21
N ARG A 132 0.30 13.22 -21.10
CA ARG A 132 1.76 13.44 -21.03
C ARG A 132 2.52 12.24 -20.50
N MET A 133 1.81 11.23 -19.96
CA MET A 133 2.37 10.05 -19.31
C MET A 133 2.12 8.79 -20.15
N LYS A 134 3.09 7.88 -20.23
CA LYS A 134 2.92 6.57 -20.87
C LYS A 134 2.22 5.60 -19.93
N THR A 135 1.50 4.62 -20.51
CA THR A 135 0.82 3.57 -19.75
C THR A 135 1.75 2.81 -18.81
N ASP A 136 2.96 2.47 -19.25
CA ASP A 136 3.96 1.79 -18.41
C ASP A 136 4.35 2.63 -17.19
N GLN A 137 4.59 3.93 -17.37
CA GLN A 137 4.93 4.84 -16.27
C GLN A 137 3.79 4.95 -15.25
N PHE A 138 2.56 5.02 -15.76
CA PHE A 138 1.37 5.05 -14.92
C PHE A 138 1.24 3.79 -14.06
N ILE A 139 1.46 2.61 -14.65
CA ILE A 139 1.37 1.30 -13.97
C ILE A 139 2.52 1.14 -12.95
N ASP A 140 3.72 1.60 -13.27
CA ASP A 140 4.93 1.42 -12.46
C ASP A 140 5.05 2.39 -11.27
N GLY A 141 4.00 3.16 -10.97
CA GLY A 141 3.95 4.06 -9.79
C GLY A 141 3.41 5.45 -10.08
N GLY A 142 3.27 5.86 -11.33
CA GLY A 142 2.76 7.18 -11.71
C GLY A 142 1.30 7.46 -11.39
N LYS A 143 0.58 6.47 -10.82
CA LYS A 143 -0.83 6.64 -10.40
C LYS A 143 -1.00 7.71 -9.33
N SER A 144 -0.13 7.68 -8.32
CA SER A 144 -0.14 8.68 -7.24
C SER A 144 0.21 10.06 -7.77
N ASP A 145 1.25 10.14 -8.61
CA ASP A 145 1.71 11.40 -9.17
C ASP A 145 0.63 12.08 -10.03
N LEU A 146 -0.12 11.27 -10.80
CA LEU A 146 -1.24 11.76 -11.60
C LEU A 146 -2.36 12.33 -10.71
N LEU A 147 -2.72 11.64 -9.62
CA LEU A 147 -3.74 12.14 -8.69
C LEU A 147 -3.30 13.40 -7.96
N ASP A 148 -2.07 13.43 -7.48
CA ASP A 148 -1.54 14.57 -6.73
C ASP A 148 -1.42 15.81 -7.62
N ALA A 149 -0.96 15.64 -8.86
CA ALA A 149 -0.92 16.71 -9.85
C ALA A 149 -2.34 17.19 -10.22
N SER A 150 -3.30 16.25 -10.41
CA SER A 150 -4.68 16.60 -10.69
C SER A 150 -5.34 17.33 -9.51
N LEU A 151 -5.04 16.91 -8.28
CA LEU A 151 -5.53 17.56 -7.08
C LEU A 151 -5.02 19.00 -6.96
N ALA A 152 -3.74 19.22 -7.26
CA ALA A 152 -3.14 20.57 -7.27
C ALA A 152 -3.83 21.49 -8.27
N ASP A 153 -4.03 21.00 -9.47
CA ASP A 153 -4.71 21.66 -10.56
C ASP A 153 -6.15 22.09 -10.20
N ILE A 154 -6.92 21.13 -9.67
CA ILE A 154 -8.31 21.37 -9.29
C ILE A 154 -8.40 22.36 -8.12
N ARG A 155 -7.46 22.28 -7.16
CA ARG A 155 -7.39 23.24 -6.05
C ARG A 155 -7.16 24.66 -6.56
N GLU A 156 -6.24 24.85 -7.48
CA GLU A 156 -5.95 26.18 -8.06
C GLU A 156 -7.20 26.82 -8.69
N GLU A 157 -8.06 26.00 -9.33
CA GLU A 157 -9.28 26.49 -9.96
C GLU A 157 -10.47 26.65 -8.98
N MET A 158 -10.61 25.76 -8.00
CA MET A 158 -11.81 25.69 -7.17
C MET A 158 -11.70 26.45 -5.83
N GLU A 159 -10.50 26.55 -5.24
CA GLU A 159 -10.31 27.29 -3.98
C GLU A 159 -10.66 28.80 -4.07
N PRO A 160 -10.34 29.51 -5.15
CA PRO A 160 -10.74 30.92 -5.28
C PRO A 160 -12.25 31.10 -5.25
N ILE A 161 -13.01 30.15 -5.78
CA ILE A 161 -14.47 30.16 -5.83
C ILE A 161 -15.07 29.83 -4.44
N GLY A 162 -14.36 29.00 -3.63
CA GLY A 162 -14.79 28.63 -2.27
C GLY A 162 -15.07 27.13 -2.10
N ILE A 163 -14.71 26.31 -3.06
CA ILE A 163 -14.78 24.84 -2.95
C ILE A 163 -13.38 24.32 -2.70
N LYS A 164 -13.12 23.84 -1.49
CA LYS A 164 -11.82 23.29 -1.10
C LYS A 164 -11.81 21.80 -1.29
N VAL A 165 -11.03 21.32 -2.28
CA VAL A 165 -10.83 19.90 -2.53
C VAL A 165 -9.69 19.39 -1.64
N LEU A 166 -10.01 18.44 -0.76
CA LEU A 166 -9.08 17.92 0.25
C LEU A 166 -8.23 16.80 -0.31
N SER A 167 -8.86 15.84 -0.98
CA SER A 167 -8.18 14.69 -1.57
C SER A 167 -8.96 14.10 -2.74
N LEU A 168 -8.23 13.51 -3.67
CA LEU A 168 -8.73 12.59 -4.66
C LEU A 168 -8.24 11.18 -4.31
N SER A 169 -9.01 10.17 -4.63
CA SER A 169 -8.65 8.77 -4.42
C SER A 169 -9.21 7.89 -5.52
N TYR A 170 -8.44 6.89 -5.94
CA TYR A 170 -8.96 5.83 -6.79
C TYR A 170 -9.85 4.90 -5.97
N VAL A 171 -10.99 4.52 -6.53
CA VAL A 171 -11.96 3.62 -5.89
C VAL A 171 -12.15 2.39 -6.78
N GLY A 172 -12.11 1.20 -6.18
CA GLY A 172 -12.35 -0.04 -6.91
C GLY A 172 -11.18 -0.49 -7.79
N LYS A 173 -11.52 -1.22 -8.84
CA LYS A 173 -10.54 -1.78 -9.78
C LYS A 173 -10.43 -0.90 -11.02
N PRO A 174 -9.23 -0.79 -11.60
CA PRO A 174 -9.06 -0.10 -12.89
C PRO A 174 -9.71 -0.88 -14.03
N GLU A 175 -10.23 -0.16 -14.99
CA GLU A 175 -10.69 -0.69 -16.26
C GLU A 175 -9.57 -0.52 -17.29
N TYR A 176 -8.89 -1.61 -17.60
CA TYR A 176 -7.84 -1.65 -18.62
C TYR A 176 -8.33 -2.36 -19.88
N PRO A 177 -7.89 -1.92 -21.07
CA PRO A 177 -8.05 -2.73 -22.29
C PRO A 177 -7.34 -4.10 -22.16
N ASP A 178 -7.88 -5.12 -22.82
CA ASP A 178 -7.34 -6.50 -22.77
C ASP A 178 -5.86 -6.58 -23.16
N SER A 179 -5.41 -5.76 -24.11
CA SER A 179 -4.02 -5.67 -24.52
C SER A 179 -3.08 -5.22 -23.40
N VAL A 180 -3.54 -4.28 -22.57
CA VAL A 180 -2.79 -3.78 -21.40
C VAL A 180 -2.75 -4.84 -20.31
N VAL A 181 -3.87 -5.51 -20.05
CA VAL A 181 -3.94 -6.63 -19.10
C VAL A 181 -2.97 -7.74 -19.50
N ALA A 182 -2.93 -8.11 -20.78
CA ALA A 182 -1.99 -9.09 -21.29
C ALA A 182 -0.52 -8.66 -21.09
N SER A 183 -0.21 -7.39 -21.35
CA SER A 183 1.13 -6.82 -21.16
C SER A 183 1.55 -6.81 -19.69
N ILE A 184 0.65 -6.42 -18.79
CA ILE A 184 0.87 -6.46 -17.33
C ILE A 184 1.16 -7.89 -16.87
N ASN A 185 0.35 -8.86 -17.30
CA ASN A 185 0.53 -10.26 -16.93
C ASN A 185 1.86 -10.83 -17.46
N ALA A 186 2.24 -10.48 -18.68
CA ALA A 186 3.52 -10.87 -19.25
C ALA A 186 4.69 -10.27 -18.45
N LYS A 187 4.64 -9.00 -18.08
CA LYS A 187 5.64 -8.31 -17.27
C LYS A 187 5.76 -8.93 -15.87
N VAL A 188 4.63 -9.21 -15.21
CA VAL A 188 4.60 -9.89 -13.91
C VAL A 188 5.23 -11.27 -14.00
N THR A 189 4.87 -12.06 -15.03
CA THR A 189 5.44 -13.38 -15.23
C THR A 189 6.95 -13.34 -15.50
N ALA A 190 7.42 -12.38 -16.30
CA ALA A 190 8.85 -12.18 -16.56
C ALA A 190 9.62 -11.81 -15.27
N ASN A 191 9.07 -10.88 -14.48
CA ASN A 191 9.65 -10.48 -13.20
C ASN A 191 9.72 -11.66 -12.21
N GLN A 192 8.65 -12.46 -12.13
CA GLN A 192 8.63 -13.66 -11.27
C GLN A 192 9.71 -14.67 -11.68
N LYS A 193 9.89 -14.91 -13.00
CA LYS A 193 10.95 -15.79 -13.50
C LYS A 193 12.34 -15.24 -13.17
N THR A 194 12.54 -13.93 -13.26
CA THR A 194 13.83 -13.31 -12.91
C THR A 194 14.13 -13.48 -11.42
N LEU A 195 13.15 -13.17 -10.55
CA LEU A 195 13.28 -13.38 -9.11
C LEU A 195 13.55 -14.85 -8.74
N GLN A 196 12.86 -15.79 -9.41
CA GLN A 196 13.10 -17.21 -9.22
C GLN A 196 14.54 -17.59 -9.56
N ARG A 197 15.03 -17.16 -10.72
CA ARG A 197 16.44 -17.42 -11.14
C ARG A 197 17.45 -16.81 -10.16
N GLU A 198 17.19 -15.61 -9.68
CA GLU A 198 18.04 -14.97 -8.67
C GLU A 198 18.10 -15.79 -7.37
N GLN A 199 16.95 -16.32 -6.93
CA GLN A 199 16.88 -17.21 -5.76
C GLN A 199 17.62 -18.53 -6.00
N GLU A 200 17.45 -19.15 -7.17
CA GLU A 200 18.16 -20.37 -7.56
C GLU A 200 19.68 -20.16 -7.57
N VAL A 201 20.16 -19.02 -8.11
CA VAL A 201 21.58 -18.66 -8.07
C VAL A 201 22.08 -18.47 -6.64
N LYS A 202 21.33 -17.73 -5.80
CA LYS A 202 21.68 -17.54 -4.38
C LYS A 202 21.74 -18.88 -3.63
N GLN A 203 20.78 -19.75 -3.88
CA GLN A 203 20.75 -21.09 -3.27
C GLN A 203 21.97 -21.93 -3.74
N SER A 204 22.28 -21.95 -5.03
CA SER A 204 23.43 -22.66 -5.56
C SER A 204 24.77 -22.17 -4.98
N ILE A 205 24.91 -20.85 -4.81
CA ILE A 205 26.08 -20.25 -4.14
C ILE A 205 26.14 -20.68 -2.67
N ALA A 206 25.01 -20.64 -1.96
CA ALA A 206 24.93 -21.05 -0.57
C ALA A 206 25.28 -22.54 -0.39
N GLU A 207 24.78 -23.42 -1.29
CA GLU A 207 25.12 -24.85 -1.29
C GLU A 207 26.59 -25.10 -1.61
N ALA A 208 27.17 -24.38 -2.55
CA ALA A 208 28.59 -24.47 -2.86
C ALA A 208 29.45 -24.03 -1.65
N ASN A 209 29.11 -22.92 -1.02
CA ASN A 209 29.81 -22.44 0.17
C ASN A 209 29.66 -23.43 1.33
N LYS A 210 28.49 -24.01 1.53
CA LYS A 210 28.26 -25.05 2.54
C LYS A 210 29.18 -26.26 2.32
N LYS A 211 29.26 -26.77 1.09
CA LYS A 211 30.17 -27.90 0.74
C LYS A 211 31.65 -27.56 1.00
N ILE A 212 32.06 -26.32 0.70
CA ILE A 212 33.41 -25.86 0.98
C ILE A 212 33.69 -25.84 2.49
N GLU A 213 32.77 -25.29 3.28
CA GLU A 213 32.92 -25.23 4.73
C GLU A 213 32.85 -26.65 5.38
N GLU A 214 32.00 -27.53 4.88
CA GLU A 214 31.95 -28.92 5.32
C GLU A 214 33.28 -29.63 5.05
N ALA A 215 33.83 -29.51 3.82
CA ALA A 215 35.12 -30.07 3.47
C ALA A 215 36.29 -29.51 4.28
N ARG A 216 36.26 -28.18 4.57
CA ARG A 216 37.23 -27.54 5.47
C ARG A 216 37.13 -28.05 6.91
N GLY A 217 35.89 -28.17 7.43
CA GLY A 217 35.64 -28.70 8.76
C GLY A 217 36.11 -30.16 8.89
N GLU A 218 35.87 -31.00 7.89
CA GLU A 218 36.33 -32.37 7.86
C GLU A 218 37.88 -32.46 7.80
N ALA A 219 38.53 -31.70 6.91
CA ALA A 219 39.99 -31.64 6.84
C ALA A 219 40.61 -31.18 8.14
N GLN A 220 40.01 -30.14 8.80
CA GLN A 220 40.46 -29.65 10.08
C GLN A 220 40.25 -30.66 11.22
N SER A 221 39.14 -31.41 11.19
CA SER A 221 38.89 -32.49 12.15
C SER A 221 39.90 -33.62 12.02
N ILE A 222 40.22 -34.07 10.77
CA ILE A 222 41.25 -35.06 10.53
C ILE A 222 42.62 -34.58 11.02
N MET A 223 42.97 -33.34 10.71
CA MET A 223 44.28 -32.75 11.15
C MET A 223 44.37 -32.68 12.69
N LEU A 224 43.33 -32.26 13.38
CA LEU A 224 43.26 -32.22 14.83
C LEU A 224 43.37 -33.59 15.46
N ARG A 225 42.66 -34.60 14.92
CA ARG A 225 42.79 -35.99 15.37
C ARG A 225 44.19 -36.50 15.19
N ALA A 226 44.76 -36.35 14.00
CA ALA A 226 46.14 -36.78 13.73
C ALA A 226 47.18 -36.11 14.67
N LYS A 227 46.98 -34.83 14.95
CA LYS A 227 47.82 -34.10 15.91
C LYS A 227 47.65 -34.64 17.33
N ALA A 228 46.40 -34.84 17.78
CA ALA A 228 46.10 -35.41 19.10
C ALA A 228 46.71 -36.83 19.26
N ASP A 229 46.60 -37.65 18.22
CA ASP A 229 47.20 -39.02 18.21
C ASP A 229 48.75 -38.93 18.27
N ALA A 230 49.37 -38.05 17.49
CA ALA A 230 50.79 -37.82 17.53
C ALA A 230 51.29 -37.32 18.90
N ASP A 231 50.60 -36.37 19.49
CA ASP A 231 50.87 -35.84 20.82
C ASP A 231 50.68 -36.92 21.90
N SER A 232 49.64 -37.77 21.78
CA SER A 232 49.41 -38.92 22.66
C SER A 232 50.53 -39.93 22.57
N ILE A 233 50.97 -40.28 21.35
CA ILE A 233 52.11 -41.20 21.15
C ILE A 233 53.39 -40.63 21.72
N LYS A 234 53.64 -39.33 21.53
CA LYS A 234 54.82 -38.63 22.10
C LYS A 234 54.79 -38.67 23.62
N LEU A 235 53.69 -38.30 24.25
CA LEU A 235 53.51 -38.32 25.70
C LEU A 235 53.68 -39.73 26.28
N ARG A 236 53.11 -40.80 25.60
CA ARG A 236 53.33 -42.19 25.99
C ARG A 236 54.82 -42.56 25.86
N GLY A 237 55.47 -42.20 24.78
CA GLY A 237 56.89 -42.44 24.58
C GLY A 237 57.78 -41.77 25.63
N GLU A 238 57.44 -40.57 26.06
CA GLU A 238 58.13 -39.87 27.18
C GLU A 238 57.87 -40.53 28.52
N ALA A 239 56.60 -40.88 28.81
CA ALA A 239 56.23 -41.58 30.03
C ALA A 239 56.94 -42.98 30.17
N LEU A 240 57.01 -43.73 29.08
CA LEU A 240 57.71 -45.01 29.03
C LEU A 240 59.21 -44.88 29.20
N ARG A 241 59.84 -43.82 28.70
CA ARG A 241 61.27 -43.52 28.91
C ARG A 241 61.58 -43.18 30.35
N GLN A 242 60.66 -42.48 31.06
CA GLN A 242 60.83 -42.09 32.46
C GLN A 242 60.57 -43.25 33.44
N ASN A 243 59.77 -44.27 33.02
CA ASN A 243 59.37 -45.37 33.85
C ASN A 243 59.50 -46.72 33.06
N PRO A 244 60.70 -47.27 32.94
CA PRO A 244 60.93 -48.53 32.19
C PRO A 244 60.13 -49.74 32.70
N GLU A 245 59.76 -49.77 33.99
CA GLU A 245 58.95 -50.82 34.56
C GLU A 245 57.52 -50.87 34.02
N VAL A 246 56.98 -49.72 33.59
CA VAL A 246 55.62 -49.65 32.99
C VAL A 246 55.63 -50.31 31.59
N MET A 247 56.76 -50.34 30.89
CA MET A 247 56.88 -51.05 29.60
C MET A 247 56.67 -52.55 29.75
N GLN A 248 57.17 -53.14 30.83
CA GLN A 248 56.98 -54.54 31.14
C GLN A 248 55.51 -54.83 31.49
N LEU A 249 54.86 -53.98 32.21
CA LEU A 249 53.46 -54.11 32.59
C LEU A 249 52.54 -53.97 31.35
N GLU A 250 52.77 -53.04 30.47
CA GLU A 250 52.02 -52.90 29.18
C GLU A 250 52.23 -54.10 28.25
N ALA A 251 53.46 -54.62 28.18
CA ALA A 251 53.77 -55.81 27.42
C ALA A 251 52.99 -57.04 27.95
N ILE A 252 52.92 -57.19 29.27
CA ILE A 252 52.14 -58.25 29.94
C ILE A 252 50.65 -58.07 29.68
N ASN A 253 50.12 -56.85 29.74
CA ASN A 253 48.68 -56.57 29.52
C ASN A 253 48.27 -56.77 28.06
N LYS A 254 49.15 -56.57 27.08
CA LYS A 254 48.91 -56.81 25.67
C LYS A 254 49.21 -58.24 25.20
N TRP A 255 49.78 -59.08 26.05
CA TRP A 255 50.10 -60.42 25.69
C TRP A 255 48.83 -61.29 25.72
N ASN A 256 48.58 -61.94 24.59
CA ASN A 256 47.41 -62.82 24.37
C ASN A 256 47.61 -64.23 24.91
N GLY A 257 48.68 -64.50 25.68
CA GLY A 257 48.98 -65.84 26.25
C GLY A 257 49.57 -66.84 25.29
N THR A 258 49.83 -66.51 24.05
CA THR A 258 50.40 -67.44 23.04
C THR A 258 51.89 -67.11 22.80
N LEU A 259 52.74 -68.10 22.90
CA LEU A 259 54.14 -67.97 22.51
C LEU A 259 54.29 -67.98 21.00
N PRO A 260 55.17 -67.09 20.40
CA PRO A 260 55.40 -67.11 18.98
C PRO A 260 56.00 -68.48 18.53
N GLN A 261 55.40 -69.12 17.53
CA GLN A 261 55.82 -70.44 17.02
C GLN A 261 57.15 -70.44 16.28
N TYR A 262 57.66 -69.30 15.90
CA TYR A 262 58.97 -69.19 15.19
C TYR A 262 59.83 -68.12 15.89
N MET A 263 60.99 -68.60 16.45
CA MET A 263 62.03 -67.72 16.88
C MET A 263 63.19 -67.79 15.85
N ALA A 264 63.54 -66.68 15.24
CA ALA A 264 64.71 -66.58 14.39
C ALA A 264 65.94 -66.68 15.32
N ASN A 265 66.93 -67.51 14.86
CA ASN A 265 68.16 -67.67 15.62
C ASN A 265 68.85 -66.34 15.89
N GLY A 266 69.01 -66.00 17.24
CA GLY A 266 69.72 -64.82 17.68
C GLY A 266 68.86 -63.63 18.14
N ALA A 267 67.52 -63.68 18.11
CA ALA A 267 66.73 -62.69 18.72
C ALA A 267 66.51 -63.02 20.23
N SER A 268 67.04 -62.13 21.08
CA SER A 268 66.68 -62.15 22.51
C SER A 268 65.16 -61.99 22.65
N THR A 269 64.54 -62.88 23.43
CA THR A 269 63.12 -62.78 23.76
C THR A 269 62.93 -61.39 24.42
N PRO A 270 62.17 -60.51 23.79
CA PRO A 270 61.94 -59.24 24.41
C PRO A 270 60.97 -59.50 25.56
N PHE A 271 61.35 -59.34 26.77
CA PHE A 271 60.45 -59.11 27.89
C PHE A 271 60.26 -60.19 28.97
N ILE A 272 60.88 -61.35 28.95
CA ILE A 272 60.77 -62.27 30.06
C ILE A 272 62.17 -62.69 30.53
N GLN A 273 62.71 -62.05 31.54
CA GLN A 273 63.75 -62.61 32.39
C GLN A 273 63.05 -63.43 33.51
N VAL A 274 62.99 -64.74 33.31
CA VAL A 274 62.64 -65.64 34.43
C VAL A 274 63.91 -65.82 35.24
N LYS A 275 63.90 -65.35 36.50
CA LYS A 275 64.86 -65.65 37.52
C LYS A 275 64.56 -67.01 38.09
#